data_5a828e4e8a5df39ac3e39d2c53c6ff0e
#
_entry.id   5a828e4e8a5df39ac3e39d2c53c6ff0e
#
_cell.length_a   1.000
_cell.length_b   1.000
_cell.length_c   1.000
_cell.angle_alpha   90.00
_cell.angle_beta   90.00
_cell.angle_gamma   90.00
#
_symmetry.space_group_name_H-M   'P 1'
#
loop_
_entity.id
_entity.type
_entity.pdbx_description
1 polymer ?
#
loop_
_entity_poly.entity_id
_entity_poly.type
_entity_poly.pdbx_seq_one_letter_code
_entity_poly.pdbx_strand_id
1 'polypeptide(L)'
;MWLYYLLKTMSTVISWLPYKAVVVIGKGMGHLYHKIAKKQRVRAEETIRERLGYSQEQAEATIKSLFVKLGITFMEIMYMPALNKDNIRSLVTFDRPEVLWDALKEKHGVVMLACHMDNWEWLGAALALNGFPLSAVEKPQPNRVYSDFMNELRKGVGQEIFSRGTSEILGCARAMKKGRMLGLIADQDGGYDGIFVPFLGKMASTPNGPAYFSRKFKAPIVPIFIVRKPDGYGHKAIVRDPIHYEFTGDQKLDDYNVTLKMTQEVEKIIKEYPDNWLWFQHRWNTPYTPQEEEKQPDEK
;
A
#
# COMPACT_ATOMS: atom_id res chain seq x y z
N MET A 1 -24.89 3.59 -12.56
CA MET A 1 -25.40 4.58 -11.59
C MET A 1 -25.97 3.98 -10.32
N TRP A 2 -26.89 3.01 -10.37
CA TRP A 2 -27.50 2.42 -9.16
C TRP A 2 -26.47 1.84 -8.16
N LEU A 3 -25.44 1.15 -8.63
CA LEU A 3 -24.39 0.57 -7.77
C LEU A 3 -23.63 1.64 -6.98
N TYR A 4 -23.35 2.80 -7.59
CA TYR A 4 -22.72 3.93 -6.90
C TYR A 4 -23.56 4.42 -5.73
N TYR A 5 -24.86 4.67 -5.97
CA TYR A 5 -25.76 5.11 -4.92
C TYR A 5 -25.97 4.05 -3.83
N LEU A 6 -25.98 2.77 -4.20
CA LEU A 6 -26.02 1.66 -3.23
C LEU A 6 -24.80 1.70 -2.31
N LEU A 7 -23.58 1.76 -2.87
CA LEU A 7 -22.33 1.84 -2.10
C LEU A 7 -22.32 3.08 -1.21
N LYS A 8 -22.73 4.23 -1.72
CA LYS A 8 -22.82 5.47 -0.97
C LYS A 8 -23.81 5.39 0.19
N THR A 9 -25.01 4.86 -0.05
CA THR A 9 -26.02 4.66 1.00
C THR A 9 -25.50 3.70 2.07
N MET A 10 -24.92 2.57 1.66
CA MET A 10 -24.32 1.61 2.61
C MET A 10 -23.23 2.27 3.46
N SER A 11 -22.32 3.02 2.83
CA SER A 11 -21.25 3.72 3.52
C SER A 11 -21.82 4.75 4.52
N THR A 12 -22.84 5.52 4.11
CA THR A 12 -23.51 6.46 5.01
C THR A 12 -24.14 5.76 6.22
N VAL A 13 -24.86 4.65 6.00
CA VAL A 13 -25.50 3.90 7.10
C VAL A 13 -24.42 3.29 8.03
N ILE A 14 -23.34 2.73 7.46
CA ILE A 14 -22.24 2.15 8.25
C ILE A 14 -21.52 3.22 9.06
N SER A 15 -21.40 4.46 8.54
CA SER A 15 -20.73 5.56 9.24
C SER A 15 -21.50 6.05 10.49
N TRP A 16 -22.76 5.69 10.65
CA TRP A 16 -23.56 5.97 11.86
C TRP A 16 -23.41 4.92 12.95
N LEU A 17 -22.83 3.77 12.63
CA LEU A 17 -22.66 2.70 13.62
C LEU A 17 -21.53 3.03 14.60
N PRO A 18 -21.60 2.57 15.85
CA PRO A 18 -20.44 2.57 16.74
C PRO A 18 -19.30 1.76 16.13
N TYR A 19 -18.06 2.25 16.18
CA TYR A 19 -16.91 1.59 15.55
C TYR A 19 -16.73 0.12 15.99
N LYS A 20 -17.03 -0.20 17.26
CA LYS A 20 -17.00 -1.60 17.72
C LYS A 20 -17.96 -2.50 16.95
N ALA A 21 -19.14 -2.02 16.58
CA ALA A 21 -20.09 -2.79 15.78
C ALA A 21 -19.57 -3.00 14.34
N VAL A 22 -18.94 -1.98 13.76
CA VAL A 22 -18.28 -2.07 12.44
C VAL A 22 -17.24 -3.20 12.43
N VAL A 23 -16.39 -3.26 13.45
CA VAL A 23 -15.37 -4.31 13.59
C VAL A 23 -16.00 -5.70 13.77
N VAL A 24 -17.05 -5.85 14.59
CA VAL A 24 -17.71 -7.14 14.79
C VAL A 24 -18.37 -7.65 13.50
N ILE A 25 -19.07 -6.79 12.79
CA ILE A 25 -19.66 -7.13 11.49
C ILE A 25 -18.56 -7.53 10.50
N GLY A 26 -17.47 -6.74 10.44
CA GLY A 26 -16.32 -7.03 9.60
C GLY A 26 -15.67 -8.38 9.89
N LYS A 27 -15.51 -8.75 11.17
CA LYS A 27 -15.03 -10.10 11.58
C LYS A 27 -15.94 -11.21 11.01
N GLY A 28 -17.25 -11.05 11.14
CA GLY A 28 -18.22 -12.00 10.59
C GLY A 28 -18.11 -12.13 9.06
N MET A 29 -17.99 -11.00 8.35
CA MET A 29 -17.78 -10.99 6.90
C MET A 29 -16.46 -11.65 6.50
N GLY A 30 -15.38 -11.40 7.25
CA GLY A 30 -14.08 -12.01 7.00
C GLY A 30 -14.10 -13.53 7.16
N HIS A 31 -14.77 -14.04 8.18
CA HIS A 31 -14.99 -15.48 8.35
C HIS A 31 -15.81 -16.08 7.22
N LEU A 32 -16.86 -15.40 6.76
CA LEU A 32 -17.63 -15.83 5.62
C LEU A 32 -16.79 -15.83 4.34
N TYR A 33 -16.04 -14.75 4.09
CA TYR A 33 -15.16 -14.63 2.93
C TYR A 33 -14.10 -15.74 2.92
N HIS A 34 -13.48 -16.05 4.05
CA HIS A 34 -12.54 -17.18 4.17
C HIS A 34 -13.17 -18.52 3.75
N LYS A 35 -14.46 -18.76 4.06
CA LYS A 35 -15.16 -19.99 3.69
C LYS A 35 -15.42 -20.08 2.18
N ILE A 36 -15.87 -18.98 1.56
CA ILE A 36 -16.31 -18.96 0.16
C ILE A 36 -15.19 -18.71 -0.86
N ALA A 37 -14.14 -17.97 -0.48
CA ALA A 37 -13.06 -17.57 -1.39
C ALA A 37 -11.95 -18.64 -1.49
N LYS A 38 -12.32 -19.89 -1.80
CA LYS A 38 -11.41 -21.06 -1.81
C LYS A 38 -10.16 -20.83 -2.67
N LYS A 39 -10.31 -20.27 -3.90
CA LYS A 39 -9.17 -20.06 -4.82
C LYS A 39 -8.13 -19.09 -4.24
N GLN A 40 -8.59 -17.96 -3.68
CA GLN A 40 -7.73 -16.96 -3.06
C GLN A 40 -7.04 -17.52 -1.82
N ARG A 41 -7.79 -18.26 -0.99
CA ARG A 41 -7.26 -18.89 0.23
C ARG A 41 -6.15 -19.88 -0.10
N VAL A 42 -6.40 -20.86 -0.98
CA VAL A 42 -5.40 -21.87 -1.36
C VAL A 42 -4.15 -21.21 -1.93
N ARG A 43 -4.31 -20.25 -2.84
CA ARG A 43 -3.15 -19.50 -3.37
C ARG A 43 -2.35 -18.81 -2.27
N ALA A 44 -3.03 -18.15 -1.33
CA ALA A 44 -2.36 -17.46 -0.24
C ALA A 44 -1.60 -18.43 0.68
N GLU A 45 -2.21 -19.59 1.01
CA GLU A 45 -1.59 -20.64 1.82
C GLU A 45 -0.37 -21.25 1.12
N GLU A 46 -0.44 -21.53 -0.17
CA GLU A 46 0.68 -22.00 -0.98
C GLU A 46 1.79 -20.95 -1.04
N THR A 47 1.44 -19.70 -1.34
CA THR A 47 2.42 -18.61 -1.47
C THR A 47 3.18 -18.36 -0.17
N ILE A 48 2.50 -18.29 0.98
CA ILE A 48 3.19 -18.04 2.25
C ILE A 48 4.09 -19.21 2.65
N ARG A 49 3.68 -20.45 2.37
CA ARG A 49 4.52 -21.64 2.60
C ARG A 49 5.78 -21.61 1.75
N GLU A 50 5.64 -21.32 0.47
CA GLU A 50 6.76 -21.23 -0.45
C GLU A 50 7.73 -20.09 -0.12
N ARG A 51 7.20 -18.94 0.32
CA ARG A 51 8.00 -17.72 0.52
C ARG A 51 8.58 -17.59 1.93
N LEU A 52 7.86 -18.03 2.96
CA LEU A 52 8.30 -17.94 4.36
C LEU A 52 8.65 -19.30 5.00
N GLY A 53 8.49 -20.42 4.28
CA GLY A 53 8.78 -21.75 4.82
C GLY A 53 7.80 -22.22 5.89
N TYR A 54 6.58 -21.70 5.90
CA TYR A 54 5.57 -22.04 6.91
C TYR A 54 5.08 -23.48 6.76
N SER A 55 4.79 -24.13 7.89
CA SER A 55 4.02 -25.38 7.89
C SER A 55 2.60 -25.13 7.35
N GLN A 56 1.88 -26.21 7.01
CA GLN A 56 0.49 -26.11 6.58
C GLN A 56 -0.38 -25.42 7.67
N GLU A 57 -0.22 -25.81 8.93
CA GLU A 57 -1.01 -25.27 10.04
C GLU A 57 -0.71 -23.78 10.28
N GLN A 58 0.57 -23.38 10.19
CA GLN A 58 0.97 -21.97 10.30
C GLN A 58 0.38 -21.13 9.16
N ALA A 59 0.43 -21.64 7.93
CA ALA A 59 -0.15 -20.97 6.78
C ALA A 59 -1.66 -20.80 6.92
N GLU A 60 -2.39 -21.86 7.24
CA GLU A 60 -3.84 -21.83 7.44
C GLU A 60 -4.26 -20.83 8.54
N ALA A 61 -3.56 -20.84 9.68
CA ALA A 61 -3.84 -19.92 10.78
C ALA A 61 -3.60 -18.46 10.35
N THR A 62 -2.46 -18.18 9.69
CA THR A 62 -2.09 -16.84 9.23
C THR A 62 -3.07 -16.33 8.17
N ILE A 63 -3.42 -17.17 7.19
CA ILE A 63 -4.33 -16.79 6.13
C ILE A 63 -5.76 -16.61 6.65
N LYS A 64 -6.20 -17.44 7.60
CA LYS A 64 -7.49 -17.23 8.27
C LYS A 64 -7.53 -15.87 8.99
N SER A 65 -6.47 -15.49 9.69
CA SER A 65 -6.34 -14.17 10.32
C SER A 65 -6.42 -13.06 9.29
N LEU A 66 -5.67 -13.17 8.18
CA LEU A 66 -5.71 -12.20 7.07
C LEU A 66 -7.14 -12.00 6.55
N PHE A 67 -7.89 -13.07 6.27
CA PHE A 67 -9.25 -12.95 5.75
C PHE A 67 -10.20 -12.26 6.74
N VAL A 68 -10.04 -12.52 8.04
CA VAL A 68 -10.80 -11.82 9.08
C VAL A 68 -10.48 -10.33 9.08
N LYS A 69 -9.19 -9.96 8.99
CA LYS A 69 -8.74 -8.56 8.89
C LYS A 69 -9.29 -7.88 7.63
N LEU A 70 -9.29 -8.57 6.48
CA LEU A 70 -9.88 -8.05 5.24
C LEU A 70 -11.37 -7.74 5.35
N GLY A 71 -12.13 -8.58 6.04
CA GLY A 71 -13.54 -8.29 6.30
C GLY A 71 -13.72 -7.03 7.14
N ILE A 72 -12.85 -6.83 8.15
CA ILE A 72 -12.86 -5.61 8.95
C ILE A 72 -12.44 -4.42 8.10
N THR A 73 -11.35 -4.54 7.33
CA THR A 73 -10.86 -3.49 6.43
C THR A 73 -11.94 -3.02 5.44
N PHE A 74 -12.70 -3.96 4.86
CA PHE A 74 -13.84 -3.60 4.00
C PHE A 74 -14.86 -2.74 4.73
N MET A 75 -15.27 -3.13 5.94
CA MET A 75 -16.22 -2.37 6.74
C MET A 75 -15.66 -1.00 7.17
N GLU A 76 -14.37 -0.92 7.48
CA GLU A 76 -13.69 0.33 7.82
C GLU A 76 -13.59 1.28 6.63
N ILE A 77 -13.37 0.77 5.41
CA ILE A 77 -13.43 1.60 4.19
C ILE A 77 -14.84 2.20 4.05
N MET A 78 -15.88 1.40 4.25
CA MET A 78 -17.25 1.92 4.23
C MET A 78 -17.55 2.91 5.38
N TYR A 79 -16.80 2.84 6.48
CA TYR A 79 -16.89 3.73 7.63
C TYR A 79 -16.11 5.05 7.47
N MET A 80 -15.32 5.21 6.38
CA MET A 80 -14.48 6.41 6.15
C MET A 80 -15.22 7.76 6.31
N PRO A 81 -16.50 7.92 5.94
CA PRO A 81 -17.20 9.18 6.15
C PRO A 81 -17.33 9.64 7.62
N ALA A 82 -17.19 8.70 8.57
CA ALA A 82 -17.19 9.03 9.99
C ALA A 82 -15.82 9.52 10.52
N LEU A 83 -14.74 9.34 9.72
CA LEU A 83 -13.41 9.78 10.14
C LEU A 83 -13.28 11.29 10.09
N ASN A 84 -12.68 11.83 11.12
CA ASN A 84 -12.40 13.26 11.26
C ASN A 84 -11.13 13.48 12.11
N LYS A 85 -10.73 14.75 12.27
CA LYS A 85 -9.51 15.12 13.00
C LYS A 85 -9.53 14.72 14.48
N ASP A 86 -10.72 14.61 15.08
CA ASP A 86 -10.86 14.29 16.51
C ASP A 86 -10.71 12.81 16.79
N ASN A 87 -11.34 11.95 15.94
CA ASN A 87 -11.34 10.51 16.18
C ASN A 87 -10.17 9.76 15.54
N ILE A 88 -9.59 10.28 14.45
CA ILE A 88 -8.54 9.55 13.72
C ILE A 88 -7.30 9.25 14.57
N ARG A 89 -6.93 10.15 15.47
CA ARG A 89 -5.75 10.00 16.33
C ARG A 89 -5.86 8.83 17.31
N SER A 90 -7.07 8.50 17.75
CA SER A 90 -7.31 7.32 18.62
C SER A 90 -7.38 6.03 17.81
N LEU A 91 -7.88 6.11 16.57
CA LEU A 91 -8.06 4.98 15.67
C LEU A 91 -6.77 4.56 14.96
N VAL A 92 -5.94 5.52 14.54
CA VAL A 92 -4.65 5.26 13.90
C VAL A 92 -3.56 6.03 14.63
N THR A 93 -2.67 5.32 15.30
CA THR A 93 -1.50 5.88 16.00
C THR A 93 -0.26 5.74 15.13
N PHE A 94 0.59 6.75 15.12
CA PHE A 94 1.90 6.70 14.46
C PHE A 94 2.98 6.45 15.51
N ASP A 95 3.95 5.58 15.20
CA ASP A 95 5.06 5.32 16.14
C ASP A 95 6.13 6.41 16.08
N ARG A 96 6.43 6.96 14.89
CA ARG A 96 7.47 7.99 14.67
C ARG A 96 6.99 9.07 13.68
N PRO A 97 5.95 9.85 14.00
CA PRO A 97 5.41 10.88 13.10
C PRO A 97 6.43 12.00 12.80
N GLU A 98 7.40 12.25 13.69
CA GLU A 98 8.47 13.22 13.52
C GLU A 98 9.33 12.95 12.29
N VAL A 99 9.58 11.67 11.94
CA VAL A 99 10.35 11.29 10.74
C VAL A 99 9.71 11.83 9.47
N LEU A 100 8.37 11.80 9.40
CA LEU A 100 7.64 12.33 8.24
C LEU A 100 7.77 13.86 8.15
N TRP A 101 7.66 14.56 9.30
CA TRP A 101 7.81 16.01 9.34
C TRP A 101 9.24 16.44 9.00
N ASP A 102 10.24 15.70 9.47
CA ASP A 102 11.64 15.99 9.19
C ASP A 102 11.96 15.80 7.70
N ALA A 103 11.47 14.70 7.08
CA ALA A 103 11.61 14.50 5.65
C ALA A 103 10.92 15.62 4.81
N LEU A 104 9.78 16.13 5.25
CA LEU A 104 9.10 17.26 4.58
C LEU A 104 9.88 18.58 4.67
N LYS A 105 10.68 18.80 5.74
CA LYS A 105 11.51 20.00 5.89
C LYS A 105 12.63 20.09 4.86
N GLU A 106 13.03 18.99 4.22
CA GLU A 106 14.03 18.96 3.14
C GLU A 106 13.56 19.71 1.87
N LYS A 107 12.25 19.94 1.74
CA LYS A 107 11.62 20.71 0.65
C LYS A 107 11.78 20.13 -0.77
N HIS A 108 12.18 18.87 -0.87
CA HIS A 108 12.26 18.11 -2.15
C HIS A 108 10.98 17.31 -2.45
N GLY A 109 9.97 17.41 -1.57
CA GLY A 109 8.88 16.47 -1.50
C GLY A 109 9.33 15.16 -0.82
N VAL A 110 8.39 14.26 -0.59
CA VAL A 110 8.65 12.96 0.03
C VAL A 110 7.98 11.88 -0.80
N VAL A 111 8.69 10.84 -1.17
CA VAL A 111 8.08 9.63 -1.72
C VAL A 111 7.68 8.74 -0.55
N MET A 112 6.38 8.60 -0.32
CA MET A 112 5.85 7.69 0.67
C MET A 112 5.71 6.31 0.04
N LEU A 113 6.46 5.33 0.56
CA LEU A 113 6.36 3.93 0.15
C LEU A 113 5.39 3.18 1.07
N ALA A 114 4.34 2.63 0.49
CA ALA A 114 3.39 1.75 1.18
C ALA A 114 3.23 0.41 0.46
N CYS A 115 2.53 -0.52 1.08
CA CYS A 115 2.14 -1.80 0.49
C CYS A 115 0.68 -2.14 0.83
N HIS A 116 0.11 -3.13 0.13
CA HIS A 116 -1.25 -3.61 0.38
C HIS A 116 -1.31 -4.44 1.67
N MET A 117 -1.21 -3.75 2.80
CA MET A 117 -1.16 -4.32 4.13
C MET A 117 -2.26 -3.71 4.99
N ASP A 118 -3.03 -4.55 5.66
CA ASP A 118 -4.20 -4.21 6.49
C ASP A 118 -5.08 -3.12 5.84
N ASN A 119 -5.25 -1.95 6.44
CA ASN A 119 -6.10 -0.87 5.91
C ASN A 119 -5.26 0.32 5.39
N TRP A 120 -4.65 0.17 4.23
CA TRP A 120 -3.88 1.24 3.57
C TRP A 120 -4.73 2.49 3.22
N GLU A 121 -6.06 2.34 3.08
CA GLU A 121 -6.94 3.49 2.87
C GLU A 121 -7.03 4.36 4.14
N TRP A 122 -7.09 3.72 5.32
CA TRP A 122 -7.05 4.43 6.59
C TRP A 122 -5.66 5.02 6.88
N LEU A 123 -4.59 4.43 6.39
CA LEU A 123 -3.26 5.06 6.43
C LEU A 123 -3.29 6.41 5.70
N GLY A 124 -3.82 6.43 4.48
CA GLY A 124 -3.97 7.67 3.70
C GLY A 124 -4.88 8.68 4.40
N ALA A 125 -6.01 8.23 4.95
CA ALA A 125 -6.93 9.08 5.70
C ALA A 125 -6.25 9.67 6.96
N ALA A 126 -5.52 8.85 7.70
CA ALA A 126 -4.84 9.28 8.91
C ALA A 126 -3.75 10.32 8.62
N LEU A 127 -2.97 10.14 7.56
CA LEU A 127 -1.99 11.12 7.13
C LEU A 127 -2.68 12.46 6.80
N ALA A 128 -3.70 12.44 5.95
CA ALA A 128 -4.39 13.67 5.53
C ALA A 128 -5.07 14.39 6.71
N LEU A 129 -5.78 13.66 7.57
CA LEU A 129 -6.48 14.23 8.73
C LEU A 129 -5.53 14.75 9.82
N ASN A 130 -4.30 14.21 9.92
CA ASN A 130 -3.25 14.73 10.79
C ASN A 130 -2.44 15.89 10.16
N GLY A 131 -2.82 16.34 8.97
CA GLY A 131 -2.25 17.53 8.33
C GLY A 131 -1.04 17.26 7.43
N PHE A 132 -0.67 16.00 7.19
CA PHE A 132 0.36 15.69 6.20
C PHE A 132 -0.17 15.97 4.79
N PRO A 133 0.62 16.68 3.95
CA PRO A 133 0.19 17.08 2.61
C PRO A 133 0.24 15.90 1.62
N LEU A 134 -0.62 14.90 1.80
CA LEU A 134 -0.63 13.68 1.00
C LEU A 134 -1.26 13.89 -0.38
N SER A 135 -0.55 13.47 -1.40
CA SER A 135 -1.07 13.21 -2.76
C SER A 135 -0.84 11.74 -3.07
N ALA A 136 -1.86 11.04 -3.54
CA ALA A 136 -1.76 9.62 -3.84
C ALA A 136 -2.08 9.32 -5.30
N VAL A 137 -1.48 8.25 -5.81
CA VAL A 137 -1.73 7.75 -7.18
C VAL A 137 -2.62 6.53 -7.09
N GLU A 138 -3.69 6.54 -7.86
CA GLU A 138 -4.55 5.37 -8.00
C GLU A 138 -4.44 4.75 -9.39
N LYS A 139 -4.51 3.43 -9.47
CA LYS A 139 -4.78 2.72 -10.71
C LYS A 139 -6.30 2.59 -10.86
N PRO A 140 -6.92 3.15 -11.91
CA PRO A 140 -8.36 3.01 -12.11
C PRO A 140 -8.78 1.55 -12.12
N GLN A 141 -9.85 1.25 -11.40
CA GLN A 141 -10.42 -0.09 -11.38
C GLN A 141 -11.16 -0.38 -12.70
N PRO A 142 -11.26 -1.65 -13.14
CA PRO A 142 -12.02 -2.00 -14.34
C PRO A 142 -13.46 -1.51 -14.30
N ASN A 143 -14.09 -1.53 -13.12
CA ASN A 143 -15.39 -0.91 -12.91
C ASN A 143 -15.20 0.51 -12.36
N ARG A 144 -15.43 1.51 -13.22
CA ARG A 144 -15.29 2.93 -12.91
C ARG A 144 -16.09 3.38 -11.67
N VAL A 145 -17.23 2.74 -11.42
CA VAL A 145 -18.05 3.05 -10.23
C VAL A 145 -17.28 2.88 -8.93
N TYR A 146 -16.42 1.85 -8.84
CA TYR A 146 -15.58 1.66 -7.65
C TYR A 146 -14.51 2.75 -7.53
N SER A 147 -13.85 3.12 -8.63
CA SER A 147 -12.87 4.20 -8.62
C SER A 147 -13.51 5.52 -8.20
N ASP A 148 -14.66 5.87 -8.76
CA ASP A 148 -15.37 7.11 -8.43
C ASP A 148 -15.79 7.14 -6.96
N PHE A 149 -16.34 6.03 -6.44
CA PHE A 149 -16.71 5.89 -5.04
C PHE A 149 -15.49 5.99 -4.09
N MET A 150 -14.42 5.25 -4.37
CA MET A 150 -13.20 5.29 -3.54
C MET A 150 -12.56 6.67 -3.56
N ASN A 151 -12.55 7.34 -4.71
CA ASN A 151 -11.99 8.69 -4.84
C ASN A 151 -12.84 9.74 -4.09
N GLU A 152 -14.16 9.56 -4.02
CA GLU A 152 -15.00 10.39 -3.16
C GLU A 152 -14.63 10.23 -1.69
N LEU A 153 -14.47 8.99 -1.20
CA LEU A 153 -14.07 8.72 0.18
C LEU A 153 -12.70 9.35 0.51
N ARG A 154 -11.70 9.15 -0.35
CA ARG A 154 -10.35 9.69 -0.19
C ARG A 154 -10.34 11.22 -0.18
N LYS A 155 -11.06 11.84 -1.10
CA LYS A 155 -11.21 13.31 -1.14
C LYS A 155 -11.94 13.84 0.09
N GLY A 156 -12.94 13.10 0.58
CA GLY A 156 -13.70 13.45 1.79
C GLY A 156 -12.84 13.59 3.04
N VAL A 157 -11.73 12.85 3.13
CA VAL A 157 -10.75 12.94 4.22
C VAL A 157 -9.55 13.86 3.89
N GLY A 158 -9.58 14.59 2.75
CA GLY A 158 -8.59 15.60 2.40
C GLY A 158 -7.39 15.09 1.59
N GLN A 159 -7.46 13.91 1.00
CA GLN A 159 -6.41 13.43 0.09
C GLN A 159 -6.52 14.07 -1.29
N GLU A 160 -5.39 14.41 -1.91
CA GLU A 160 -5.29 14.73 -3.33
C GLU A 160 -5.02 13.45 -4.11
N ILE A 161 -5.87 13.14 -5.11
CA ILE A 161 -5.77 11.88 -5.86
C ILE A 161 -5.48 12.15 -7.33
N PHE A 162 -4.47 11.47 -7.85
CA PHE A 162 -4.14 11.44 -9.26
C PHE A 162 -4.49 10.06 -9.85
N SER A 163 -5.31 10.04 -10.90
CA SER A 163 -5.62 8.80 -11.61
C SER A 163 -4.52 8.48 -12.62
N ARG A 164 -4.04 7.25 -12.66
CA ARG A 164 -2.95 6.81 -13.52
C ARG A 164 -3.19 7.12 -15.00
N GLY A 165 -2.25 7.86 -15.63
CA GLY A 165 -2.28 8.30 -17.03
C GLY A 165 -1.25 9.40 -17.30
N THR A 166 -1.14 9.88 -18.55
CA THR A 166 -0.10 10.86 -18.93
C THR A 166 -0.21 12.19 -18.18
N SER A 167 -1.42 12.66 -17.87
CA SER A 167 -1.67 13.88 -17.09
C SER A 167 -1.31 13.74 -15.61
N GLU A 168 -1.28 12.53 -15.11
CA GLU A 168 -1.00 12.17 -13.72
C GLU A 168 0.47 12.40 -13.35
N ILE A 169 1.40 11.97 -14.23
CA ILE A 169 2.84 12.18 -14.02
C ILE A 169 3.14 13.67 -13.81
N LEU A 170 2.47 14.54 -14.58
CA LEU A 170 2.58 16.00 -14.40
C LEU A 170 1.97 16.47 -13.08
N GLY A 171 0.84 15.88 -12.66
CA GLY A 171 0.21 16.15 -11.38
C GLY A 171 1.12 15.77 -10.21
N CYS A 172 1.64 14.56 -10.22
CA CYS A 172 2.61 14.06 -9.23
C CYS A 172 3.87 14.93 -9.18
N ALA A 173 4.41 15.30 -10.36
CA ALA A 173 5.59 16.18 -10.43
C ALA A 173 5.30 17.57 -9.84
N ARG A 174 4.11 18.13 -10.04
CA ARG A 174 3.72 19.40 -9.40
C ARG A 174 3.56 19.27 -7.89
N ALA A 175 2.98 18.15 -7.43
CA ALA A 175 2.86 17.86 -5.99
C ALA A 175 4.24 17.79 -5.33
N MET A 176 5.18 17.04 -5.91
CA MET A 176 6.56 16.95 -5.43
C MET A 176 7.26 18.32 -5.40
N LYS A 177 7.14 19.13 -6.46
CA LYS A 177 7.70 20.50 -6.50
C LYS A 177 7.11 21.41 -5.42
N LYS A 178 5.89 21.16 -4.97
CA LYS A 178 5.26 21.88 -3.85
C LYS A 178 5.66 21.33 -2.48
N GLY A 179 6.62 20.40 -2.41
CA GLY A 179 7.06 19.79 -1.17
C GLY A 179 6.04 18.82 -0.53
N ARG A 180 5.09 18.27 -1.32
CA ARG A 180 4.08 17.34 -0.82
C ARG A 180 4.63 15.92 -0.69
N MET A 181 3.93 15.08 0.05
CA MET A 181 4.14 13.63 0.07
C MET A 181 3.42 12.98 -1.10
N LEU A 182 4.13 12.17 -1.87
CA LEU A 182 3.56 11.36 -2.94
C LEU A 182 3.45 9.90 -2.48
N GLY A 183 2.22 9.47 -2.18
CA GLY A 183 1.94 8.10 -1.75
C GLY A 183 1.90 7.13 -2.91
N LEU A 184 2.78 6.13 -2.87
CA LEU A 184 2.90 5.08 -3.87
C LEU A 184 2.87 3.71 -3.19
N ILE A 185 2.00 2.83 -3.68
CA ILE A 185 1.94 1.43 -3.27
C ILE A 185 2.66 0.61 -4.32
N ALA A 186 3.78 -0.03 -3.96
CA ALA A 186 4.71 -0.63 -4.92
C ALA A 186 4.98 -2.13 -4.71
N ASP A 187 4.05 -2.85 -4.07
CA ASP A 187 4.18 -4.27 -3.73
C ASP A 187 3.40 -5.23 -4.67
N GLN A 188 2.84 -4.71 -5.74
CA GLN A 188 2.21 -5.52 -6.79
C GLN A 188 3.20 -5.80 -7.94
N ASP A 189 2.82 -6.71 -8.84
CA ASP A 189 3.58 -6.99 -10.04
C ASP A 189 3.70 -5.74 -10.93
N GLY A 190 4.92 -5.38 -11.28
CA GLY A 190 5.24 -4.21 -12.10
C GLY A 190 5.01 -4.40 -13.60
N GLY A 191 4.72 -5.64 -14.04
CA GLY A 191 4.62 -5.98 -15.44
C GLY A 191 6.00 -5.99 -16.12
N TYR A 192 6.00 -5.94 -17.44
CA TYR A 192 7.25 -5.94 -18.22
C TYR A 192 8.06 -4.64 -18.11
N ASP A 193 7.43 -3.54 -17.69
CA ASP A 193 8.09 -2.24 -17.49
C ASP A 193 8.64 -2.07 -16.06
N GLY A 194 8.45 -3.07 -15.19
CA GLY A 194 8.94 -3.06 -13.82
C GLY A 194 10.41 -3.46 -13.71
N ILE A 195 10.99 -3.19 -12.56
CA ILE A 195 12.36 -3.56 -12.25
C ILE A 195 12.36 -4.89 -11.52
N PHE A 196 13.10 -5.87 -12.05
CA PHE A 196 13.23 -7.16 -11.40
C PHE A 196 14.22 -7.11 -10.25
N VAL A 197 13.73 -7.38 -9.06
CA VAL A 197 14.54 -7.49 -7.83
C VAL A 197 14.13 -8.72 -7.02
N PRO A 198 15.02 -9.27 -6.18
CA PRO A 198 14.64 -10.32 -5.24
C PRO A 198 13.53 -9.84 -4.32
N PHE A 199 12.49 -10.68 -4.14
CA PHE A 199 11.39 -10.44 -3.21
C PHE A 199 10.93 -11.76 -2.58
N LEU A 200 11.10 -11.90 -1.27
CA LEU A 200 10.79 -13.13 -0.52
C LEU A 200 11.39 -14.38 -1.19
N GLY A 201 12.67 -14.30 -1.57
CA GLY A 201 13.43 -15.42 -2.14
C GLY A 201 13.14 -15.73 -3.61
N LYS A 202 12.39 -14.88 -4.35
CA LYS A 202 12.16 -15.06 -5.79
C LYS A 202 12.21 -13.71 -6.51
N MET A 203 12.76 -13.68 -7.72
CA MET A 203 12.76 -12.48 -8.55
C MET A 203 11.33 -12.05 -8.87
N ALA A 204 11.06 -10.76 -8.70
CA ALA A 204 9.74 -10.19 -8.93
C ALA A 204 9.84 -8.83 -9.61
N SER A 205 9.06 -8.63 -10.65
CA SER A 205 8.92 -7.33 -11.30
C SER A 205 8.27 -6.33 -10.34
N THR A 206 8.92 -5.21 -10.10
CA THR A 206 8.50 -4.19 -9.10
C THR A 206 8.26 -2.86 -9.79
N PRO A 207 7.16 -2.15 -9.47
CA PRO A 207 6.89 -0.83 -10.05
C PRO A 207 8.02 0.16 -9.76
N ASN A 208 8.51 0.85 -10.77
CA ASN A 208 9.64 1.77 -10.67
C ASN A 208 9.23 3.20 -10.25
N GLY A 209 7.95 3.48 -10.08
CA GLY A 209 7.45 4.82 -9.75
C GLY A 209 8.16 5.48 -8.57
N PRO A 210 8.31 4.82 -7.42
CA PRO A 210 9.02 5.40 -6.28
C PRO A 210 10.48 5.75 -6.59
N ALA A 211 11.23 4.88 -7.28
CA ALA A 211 12.62 5.14 -7.67
C ALA A 211 12.70 6.32 -8.65
N TYR A 212 11.81 6.37 -9.64
CA TYR A 212 11.73 7.47 -10.59
C TYR A 212 11.51 8.83 -9.91
N PHE A 213 10.53 8.94 -9.02
CA PHE A 213 10.24 10.21 -8.35
C PHE A 213 11.32 10.60 -7.35
N SER A 214 11.89 9.65 -6.61
CA SER A 214 13.01 9.88 -5.70
C SER A 214 14.22 10.45 -6.48
N ARG A 215 14.63 9.81 -7.58
CA ARG A 215 15.74 10.25 -8.41
C ARG A 215 15.46 11.63 -9.04
N LYS A 216 14.28 11.82 -9.64
CA LYS A 216 13.93 13.05 -10.34
C LYS A 216 13.89 14.29 -9.43
N PHE A 217 13.47 14.13 -8.19
CA PHE A 217 13.31 15.22 -7.23
C PHE A 217 14.37 15.24 -6.14
N LYS A 218 15.30 14.27 -6.11
CA LYS A 218 16.26 14.04 -5.02
C LYS A 218 15.54 13.93 -3.67
N ALA A 219 14.35 13.34 -3.68
CA ALA A 219 13.47 13.24 -2.53
C ALA A 219 13.73 11.94 -1.77
N PRO A 220 13.70 11.95 -0.42
CA PRO A 220 13.79 10.74 0.38
C PRO A 220 12.57 9.84 0.11
N ILE A 221 12.77 8.52 0.20
CA ILE A 221 11.68 7.56 0.24
C ILE A 221 11.45 7.19 1.70
N VAL A 222 10.25 7.47 2.22
CA VAL A 222 9.89 7.10 3.59
C VAL A 222 8.93 5.91 3.54
N PRO A 223 9.39 4.70 3.95
CA PRO A 223 8.50 3.56 4.07
C PRO A 223 7.56 3.75 5.26
N ILE A 224 6.26 3.59 5.02
CA ILE A 224 5.25 3.66 6.04
C ILE A 224 4.20 2.59 5.80
N PHE A 225 3.93 1.81 6.83
CA PHE A 225 3.05 0.66 6.77
C PHE A 225 1.98 0.75 7.85
N ILE A 226 0.87 0.09 7.65
CA ILE A 226 -0.22 0.07 8.64
C ILE A 226 -0.51 -1.36 9.05
N VAL A 227 -0.65 -1.57 10.35
CA VAL A 227 -1.00 -2.87 10.93
C VAL A 227 -2.11 -2.69 11.96
N ARG A 228 -2.93 -3.71 12.10
CA ARG A 228 -4.01 -3.71 13.08
C ARG A 228 -3.45 -3.85 14.50
N LYS A 229 -4.01 -3.10 15.46
CA LYS A 229 -3.66 -3.23 16.88
C LYS A 229 -4.04 -4.63 17.39
N PRO A 230 -3.31 -5.16 18.40
CA PRO A 230 -3.55 -6.52 18.91
C PRO A 230 -4.96 -6.73 19.48
N ASP A 231 -5.59 -5.71 20.00
CA ASP A 231 -6.98 -5.75 20.49
C ASP A 231 -8.02 -5.82 19.35
N GLY A 232 -7.56 -5.64 18.11
CA GLY A 232 -8.38 -5.66 16.91
C GLY A 232 -9.12 -4.35 16.65
N TYR A 233 -8.92 -3.30 17.45
CA TYR A 233 -9.59 -2.02 17.30
C TYR A 233 -8.60 -0.92 16.91
N GLY A 234 -8.72 -0.45 15.67
CA GLY A 234 -7.83 0.55 15.10
C GLY A 234 -6.46 -0.02 14.69
N HIS A 235 -5.55 0.89 14.38
CA HIS A 235 -4.31 0.57 13.69
C HIS A 235 -3.11 1.30 14.29
N LYS A 236 -1.92 0.78 13.98
CA LYS A 236 -0.64 1.44 14.17
C LYS A 236 0.00 1.66 12.82
N ALA A 237 0.33 2.89 12.48
CA ALA A 237 1.18 3.24 11.36
C ALA A 237 2.64 3.14 11.81
N ILE A 238 3.41 2.32 11.12
CA ILE A 238 4.83 2.04 11.38
C ILE A 238 5.65 2.82 10.38
N VAL A 239 6.39 3.80 10.85
CA VAL A 239 7.26 4.65 10.04
C VAL A 239 8.68 4.13 10.13
N ARG A 240 9.30 3.82 8.99
CA ARG A 240 10.70 3.39 8.89
C ARG A 240 11.62 4.56 8.62
N ASP A 241 12.92 4.34 8.76
CA ASP A 241 13.91 5.35 8.44
C ASP A 241 13.86 5.73 6.96
N PRO A 242 14.05 7.00 6.62
CA PRO A 242 14.07 7.44 5.24
C PRO A 242 15.19 6.75 4.45
N ILE A 243 14.89 6.31 3.25
CA ILE A 243 15.87 5.81 2.31
C ILE A 243 16.38 7.01 1.52
N HIS A 244 17.60 7.45 1.85
CA HIS A 244 18.38 8.39 1.05
C HIS A 244 19.26 7.58 0.10
N TYR A 245 19.37 8.03 -1.15
CA TYR A 245 20.19 7.37 -2.15
C TYR A 245 21.05 8.40 -2.89
N GLU A 246 22.36 8.18 -2.90
CA GLU A 246 23.29 8.96 -3.70
C GLU A 246 23.29 8.39 -5.12
N PHE A 247 22.75 9.18 -6.05
CA PHE A 247 22.62 8.75 -7.45
C PHE A 247 23.97 8.82 -8.16
N THR A 248 24.34 7.72 -8.82
CA THR A 248 25.61 7.57 -9.55
C THR A 248 25.60 8.26 -10.91
N GLY A 249 24.43 8.50 -11.47
CA GLY A 249 24.20 8.97 -12.85
C GLY A 249 23.92 7.84 -13.84
N ASP A 250 24.16 6.59 -13.48
CA ASP A 250 23.66 5.42 -14.20
C ASP A 250 22.21 5.15 -13.79
N GLN A 251 21.28 5.53 -14.64
CA GLN A 251 19.86 5.43 -14.36
C GLN A 251 19.42 3.99 -14.07
N LYS A 252 19.91 3.00 -14.81
CA LYS A 252 19.49 1.61 -14.63
C LYS A 252 19.97 1.06 -13.29
N LEU A 253 21.24 1.30 -12.97
CA LEU A 253 21.84 0.91 -11.70
C LEU A 253 21.17 1.61 -10.53
N ASP A 254 20.93 2.90 -10.63
CA ASP A 254 20.28 3.70 -9.59
C ASP A 254 18.85 3.23 -9.33
N ASP A 255 18.04 3.07 -10.39
CA ASP A 255 16.66 2.60 -10.28
C ASP A 255 16.60 1.17 -9.72
N TYR A 256 17.53 0.27 -10.09
CA TYR A 256 17.65 -1.06 -9.52
C TYR A 256 17.95 -1.02 -8.02
N ASN A 257 18.99 -0.29 -7.62
CA ASN A 257 19.44 -0.24 -6.22
C ASN A 257 18.40 0.40 -5.29
N VAL A 258 17.73 1.45 -5.75
CA VAL A 258 16.63 2.08 -4.99
C VAL A 258 15.46 1.11 -4.86
N THR A 259 15.07 0.46 -5.96
CA THR A 259 13.97 -0.52 -5.95
C THR A 259 14.28 -1.71 -5.05
N LEU A 260 15.53 -2.19 -5.04
CA LEU A 260 15.97 -3.26 -4.14
C LEU A 260 15.84 -2.85 -2.67
N LYS A 261 16.34 -1.65 -2.30
CA LYS A 261 16.22 -1.15 -0.92
C LYS A 261 14.75 -1.01 -0.48
N MET A 262 13.90 -0.46 -1.34
CA MET A 262 12.46 -0.33 -1.06
C MET A 262 11.82 -1.70 -0.83
N THR A 263 12.11 -2.65 -1.70
CA THR A 263 11.56 -4.01 -1.66
C THR A 263 11.98 -4.73 -0.39
N GLN A 264 13.23 -4.53 0.06
CA GLN A 264 13.71 -5.07 1.34
C GLN A 264 12.95 -4.53 2.55
N GLU A 265 12.55 -3.24 2.56
CA GLU A 265 11.72 -2.69 3.64
C GLU A 265 10.31 -3.31 3.64
N VAL A 266 9.74 -3.54 2.45
CA VAL A 266 8.46 -4.25 2.31
C VAL A 266 8.58 -5.71 2.77
N GLU A 267 9.67 -6.40 2.46
CA GLU A 267 9.92 -7.76 2.98
C GLU A 267 10.00 -7.82 4.50
N LYS A 268 10.71 -6.87 5.10
CA LYS A 268 10.87 -6.80 6.57
C LYS A 268 9.50 -6.70 7.24
N ILE A 269 8.66 -5.76 6.82
CA ILE A 269 7.34 -5.56 7.45
C ILE A 269 6.42 -6.76 7.21
N ILE A 270 6.47 -7.41 6.05
CA ILE A 270 5.70 -8.63 5.78
C ILE A 270 6.11 -9.77 6.70
N LYS A 271 7.42 -9.95 6.96
CA LYS A 271 7.94 -10.97 7.88
C LYS A 271 7.57 -10.68 9.34
N GLU A 272 7.50 -9.40 9.74
CA GLU A 272 7.09 -8.98 11.08
C GLU A 272 5.57 -9.17 11.30
N TYR A 273 4.75 -8.93 10.26
CA TYR A 273 3.28 -8.95 10.33
C TYR A 273 2.67 -9.74 9.16
N PRO A 274 2.94 -11.05 9.07
CA PRO A 274 2.60 -11.84 7.89
C PRO A 274 1.09 -11.97 7.65
N ASP A 275 0.26 -11.84 8.65
CA ASP A 275 -1.19 -11.90 8.56
C ASP A 275 -1.86 -10.56 8.21
N ASN A 276 -1.08 -9.55 7.77
CA ASN A 276 -1.59 -8.27 7.35
C ASN A 276 -1.41 -8.03 5.84
N TRP A 277 -0.53 -8.75 5.14
CA TRP A 277 -0.26 -8.56 3.72
C TRP A 277 -1.15 -9.44 2.82
N LEU A 278 -1.49 -8.93 1.62
CA LEU A 278 -2.38 -9.63 0.68
C LEU A 278 -1.68 -10.78 -0.07
N TRP A 279 -1.51 -11.94 0.58
CA TRP A 279 -0.83 -13.11 0.02
C TRP A 279 -1.44 -13.70 -1.25
N PHE A 280 -2.71 -13.45 -1.55
CA PHE A 280 -3.39 -13.98 -2.74
C PHE A 280 -3.21 -13.11 -3.99
N GLN A 281 -2.52 -11.97 -3.92
CA GLN A 281 -2.18 -11.16 -5.09
C GLN A 281 -1.15 -11.85 -5.99
N HIS A 282 -1.19 -11.53 -7.30
CA HIS A 282 -0.31 -12.12 -8.30
C HIS A 282 1.04 -11.38 -8.35
N ARG A 283 1.80 -11.38 -7.26
CA ARG A 283 3.05 -10.59 -7.12
C ARG A 283 4.16 -11.03 -8.07
N TRP A 284 4.21 -12.30 -8.43
CA TRP A 284 5.21 -12.90 -9.31
C TRP A 284 4.60 -13.34 -10.65
N ASN A 285 3.66 -12.55 -11.18
CA ASN A 285 2.94 -12.91 -12.41
C ASN A 285 3.80 -12.72 -13.66
N THR A 286 4.63 -11.68 -13.70
CA THR A 286 5.57 -11.45 -14.81
C THR A 286 6.76 -12.39 -14.64
N PRO A 287 7.02 -13.29 -15.63
CA PRO A 287 8.13 -14.22 -15.55
C PRO A 287 9.48 -13.49 -15.66
N TYR A 288 10.42 -13.90 -14.81
CA TYR A 288 11.81 -13.46 -14.90
C TYR A 288 12.58 -14.38 -15.88
N THR A 289 13.21 -13.80 -16.91
CA THR A 289 14.05 -14.50 -17.87
C THR A 289 15.49 -13.99 -17.72
N PRO A 290 16.43 -14.77 -17.17
CA PRO A 290 17.80 -14.33 -16.92
C PRO A 290 18.59 -13.87 -18.15
N GLN A 291 18.16 -14.22 -19.36
CA GLN A 291 18.91 -13.98 -20.62
C GLN A 291 18.92 -12.54 -21.11
N GLU A 292 18.17 -11.62 -20.49
CA GLU A 292 18.16 -10.22 -20.92
C GLU A 292 19.21 -9.34 -20.21
N GLU A 293 19.81 -9.80 -19.11
CA GLU A 293 20.86 -9.06 -18.40
C GLU A 293 22.28 -9.32 -18.94
N GLU A 294 22.53 -10.42 -19.67
CA GLU A 294 23.86 -10.75 -20.22
C GLU A 294 24.21 -10.02 -21.54
N LYS A 295 23.30 -9.20 -22.07
CA LYS A 295 23.61 -8.30 -23.18
C LYS A 295 24.01 -6.92 -22.70
N GLN A 296 25.00 -6.84 -21.80
CA GLN A 296 25.80 -5.62 -21.72
C GLN A 296 26.90 -5.71 -22.78
N PRO A 297 27.08 -4.70 -23.57
CA PRO A 297 28.19 -4.65 -24.50
C PRO A 297 29.47 -4.34 -23.70
N ASP A 298 30.22 -5.37 -23.35
CA ASP A 298 31.65 -5.23 -23.31
C ASP A 298 32.11 -5.09 -24.77
N GLU A 299 33.00 -4.14 -25.00
CA GLU A 299 33.71 -3.82 -26.25
C GLU A 299 33.04 -2.78 -27.18
N LYS A 300 33.36 -1.51 -26.94
CA LYS A 300 34.25 -0.78 -27.89
C LYS A 300 34.77 0.51 -27.27
#